data_77d92c0f8d437a95f28fb66cce322b72
#
_entry.id   77d92c0f8d437a95f28fb66cce322b72
#
_cell.length_a   1.000
_cell.length_b   1.000
_cell.length_c   1.000
_cell.angle_alpha   90.00
_cell.angle_beta   90.00
_cell.angle_gamma   90.00
#
_symmetry.space_group_name_H-M   'P 1'
#
loop_
_entity.id
_entity.type
_entity.pdbx_description
1 polymer ?
#
loop_
_entity_poly.entity_id
_entity_poly.type
_entity_poly.pdbx_seq_one_letter_code
_entity_poly.pdbx_strand_id
1 'polypeptide(L)'
;MIIIGVDYHPSFQQIAFLDQETGECGERPLNHSDGEAERFYRELKQRGVSVRVGMEATGHSRWFERLLAEGFELWIGDPAEQARPP
;
A
#
# COMPACT_ATOMS: atom_id res chain seq x y z
N MET A 1 6.44 -3.40 -12.18
CA MET A 1 5.51 -2.76 -11.23
C MET A 1 5.40 -3.60 -9.96
N ILE A 2 5.38 -2.95 -8.83
CA ILE A 2 5.09 -3.59 -7.55
C ILE A 2 3.62 -3.37 -7.21
N ILE A 3 2.92 -4.44 -6.86
CA ILE A 3 1.51 -4.37 -6.47
C ILE A 3 1.43 -4.67 -4.98
N ILE A 4 0.76 -3.82 -4.23
CA ILE A 4 0.62 -3.94 -2.78
C ILE A 4 -0.86 -3.92 -2.42
N GLY A 5 -1.32 -4.96 -1.71
CA GLY A 5 -2.63 -4.98 -1.08
C GLY A 5 -2.50 -4.67 0.40
N VAL A 6 -3.30 -3.74 0.90
CA VAL A 6 -3.21 -3.27 2.28
C VAL A 6 -4.46 -3.63 3.06
N ASP A 7 -4.26 -4.31 4.19
CA ASP A 7 -5.26 -4.49 5.23
C ASP A 7 -4.93 -3.49 6.34
N TYR A 8 -5.66 -2.37 6.35
CA TYR A 8 -5.35 -1.22 7.19
C TYR A 8 -6.04 -1.31 8.55
N HIS A 9 -5.23 -1.18 9.61
CA HIS A 9 -5.70 -1.08 11.00
C HIS A 9 -5.21 0.24 11.60
N PRO A 10 -5.82 0.73 12.68
CA PRO A 10 -5.40 2.04 13.24
C PRO A 10 -3.93 2.10 13.67
N SER A 11 -3.37 1.03 14.21
CA SER A 11 -2.01 1.01 14.75
C SER A 11 -0.97 0.39 13.81
N PHE A 12 -1.41 -0.34 12.79
CA PHE A 12 -0.52 -1.00 11.84
C PHE A 12 -1.27 -1.33 10.56
N GLN A 13 -0.55 -1.80 9.56
CA GLN A 13 -1.16 -2.39 8.37
C GLN A 13 -0.48 -3.70 8.05
N GLN A 14 -1.24 -4.67 7.56
CA GLN A 14 -0.71 -5.91 7.01
C GLN A 14 -0.70 -5.75 5.50
N ILE A 15 0.45 -5.91 4.88
CA ILE A 15 0.56 -5.81 3.42
C ILE A 15 0.89 -7.16 2.81
N ALA A 16 0.36 -7.35 1.59
CA ALA A 16 0.77 -8.42 0.69
C ALA A 16 1.33 -7.74 -0.55
N PHE A 17 2.50 -8.16 -1.02
CA PHE A 17 3.13 -7.52 -2.16
C PHE A 17 3.56 -8.53 -3.23
N LEU A 18 3.62 -8.05 -4.46
CA LEU A 18 4.12 -8.80 -5.62
C LEU A 18 4.94 -7.86 -6.49
N ASP A 19 6.20 -8.23 -6.72
CA ASP A 19 7.04 -7.56 -7.71
C ASP A 19 6.91 -8.32 -9.03
N GLN A 20 6.27 -7.71 -10.01
CA GLN A 20 6.01 -8.35 -11.29
C GLN A 20 7.26 -8.61 -12.12
N GLU A 21 8.32 -7.85 -11.91
CA GLU A 21 9.56 -8.01 -12.66
C GLU A 21 10.39 -9.19 -12.17
N THR A 22 10.45 -9.38 -10.85
CA THR A 22 11.26 -10.44 -10.24
C THR A 22 10.45 -11.68 -9.86
N GLY A 23 9.13 -11.54 -9.74
CA GLY A 23 8.25 -12.58 -9.21
C GLY A 23 8.30 -12.70 -7.70
N GLU A 24 9.08 -11.88 -7.02
CA GLU A 24 9.14 -11.89 -5.56
C GLU A 24 7.79 -11.47 -4.97
N CYS A 25 7.31 -12.23 -3.99
CA CYS A 25 6.06 -11.90 -3.29
C CYS A 25 6.20 -12.26 -1.81
N GLY A 26 5.34 -11.64 -1.00
CA GLY A 26 5.35 -11.91 0.43
C GLY A 26 4.32 -11.07 1.16
N GLU A 27 4.34 -11.21 2.48
CA GLU A 27 3.48 -10.46 3.39
C GLU A 27 4.32 -9.95 4.54
N ARG A 28 3.94 -8.79 5.08
CA ARG A 28 4.58 -8.27 6.28
C ARG A 28 3.68 -7.25 6.98
N PRO A 29 3.80 -7.12 8.32
CA PRO A 29 3.17 -6.02 9.04
C PRO A 29 4.04 -4.76 8.97
N LEU A 30 3.40 -3.61 8.98
CA LEU A 30 4.07 -2.31 9.05
C LEU A 30 3.38 -1.50 10.14
N ASN A 31 4.13 -1.13 11.17
CA ASN A 31 3.59 -0.30 12.25
C ASN A 31 3.39 1.14 11.80
N HIS A 32 2.36 1.79 12.34
CA HIS A 32 2.10 3.19 12.06
C HIS A 32 2.79 4.12 13.06
N SER A 33 2.77 3.75 14.35
CA SER A 33 3.17 4.63 15.43
C SER A 33 4.65 4.96 15.47
N ASP A 34 5.51 4.08 14.98
CA ASP A 34 6.96 4.28 14.97
C ASP A 34 7.51 4.74 13.60
N GLY A 35 6.61 5.04 12.65
CA GLY A 35 6.99 5.50 11.33
C GLY A 35 7.44 4.41 10.37
N GLU A 36 7.33 3.14 10.73
CA GLU A 36 7.78 2.04 9.87
C GLU A 36 7.07 2.02 8.51
N ALA A 37 5.74 2.17 8.51
CA ALA A 37 4.97 2.19 7.27
C ALA A 37 5.39 3.37 6.39
N GLU A 38 5.53 4.54 6.98
CA GLU A 38 5.92 5.74 6.23
C GLU A 38 7.30 5.58 5.60
N ARG A 39 8.27 5.05 6.34
CA ARG A 39 9.63 4.80 5.80
C ARG A 39 9.61 3.80 4.67
N PHE A 40 8.82 2.74 4.79
CA PHE A 40 8.69 1.71 3.75
C PHE A 40 8.24 2.32 2.42
N TYR A 41 7.16 3.10 2.45
CA TYR A 41 6.62 3.70 1.22
C TYR A 41 7.53 4.80 0.67
N ARG A 42 8.18 5.57 1.51
CA ARG A 42 9.14 6.58 1.08
C ARG A 42 10.35 5.96 0.39
N GLU A 43 10.83 4.84 0.88
CA GLU A 43 11.92 4.10 0.23
C GLU A 43 11.52 3.60 -1.16
N LEU A 44 10.32 3.06 -1.30
CA LEU A 44 9.81 2.64 -2.60
C LEU A 44 9.76 3.79 -3.58
N LYS A 45 9.30 4.95 -3.12
CA LYS A 45 9.25 6.16 -3.93
C LYS A 45 10.64 6.59 -4.39
N GLN A 46 11.62 6.55 -3.49
CA GLN A 46 12.99 6.92 -3.80
C GLN A 46 13.65 5.98 -4.81
N ARG A 47 13.24 4.72 -4.83
CA ARG A 47 13.74 3.74 -5.81
C ARG A 47 13.24 4.00 -7.21
N GLY A 48 12.22 4.83 -7.37
CA GLY A 48 11.69 5.18 -8.69
C GLY A 48 10.90 4.06 -9.38
N VAL A 49 10.50 3.03 -8.65
CA VAL A 49 9.71 1.93 -9.21
C VAL A 49 8.23 2.32 -9.27
N SER A 50 7.53 1.78 -10.28
CA SER A 50 6.07 1.95 -10.35
C SER A 50 5.41 1.08 -9.29
N VAL A 51 4.53 1.67 -8.49
CA VAL A 51 3.83 0.97 -7.40
C VAL A 51 2.35 1.24 -7.47
N ARG A 52 1.55 0.18 -7.38
CA ARG A 52 0.10 0.26 -7.26
C ARG A 52 -0.30 -0.24 -5.89
N VAL A 53 -1.06 0.54 -5.15
CA VAL A 53 -1.52 0.19 -3.82
C VAL A 53 -3.04 0.10 -3.80
N GLY A 54 -3.57 -1.03 -3.38
CA GLY A 54 -5.01 -1.23 -3.20
C GLY A 54 -5.36 -1.39 -1.74
N MET A 55 -6.45 -0.75 -1.30
CA MET A 55 -6.93 -0.86 0.07
C MET A 55 -8.44 -0.62 0.14
N GLU A 56 -9.08 -1.11 1.20
CA GLU A 56 -10.47 -0.78 1.48
C GLU A 56 -10.58 0.66 2.00
N ALA A 57 -11.68 1.33 1.64
CA ALA A 57 -11.96 2.65 2.17
C ALA A 57 -12.16 2.58 3.68
N THR A 58 -11.51 3.48 4.41
CA THR A 58 -11.65 3.58 5.87
C THR A 58 -11.61 5.04 6.28
N GLY A 59 -12.37 5.41 7.32
CA GLY A 59 -12.41 6.78 7.82
C GLY A 59 -11.15 7.22 8.54
N HIS A 60 -10.17 6.33 8.73
CA HIS A 60 -8.99 6.59 9.57
C HIS A 60 -7.67 6.61 8.80
N SER A 61 -7.70 6.54 7.47
CA SER A 61 -6.48 6.37 6.67
C SER A 61 -6.06 7.62 5.89
N ARG A 62 -6.55 8.80 6.25
CA ARG A 62 -6.24 10.02 5.49
C ARG A 62 -4.75 10.33 5.38
N TRP A 63 -4.00 10.16 6.46
CA TRP A 63 -2.57 10.40 6.44
C TRP A 63 -1.86 9.47 5.45
N PHE A 64 -2.30 8.23 5.40
CA PHE A 64 -1.74 7.21 4.52
C PHE A 64 -2.11 7.51 3.05
N GLU A 65 -3.36 7.90 2.81
CA GLU A 65 -3.80 8.28 1.46
C GLU A 65 -3.01 9.49 0.95
N ARG A 66 -2.73 10.47 1.81
CA ARG A 66 -1.91 11.62 1.45
C ARG A 66 -0.48 11.22 1.14
N LEU A 67 0.08 10.33 1.92
CA LEU A 67 1.44 9.81 1.68
C LEU A 67 1.54 9.15 0.32
N LEU A 68 0.53 8.36 -0.06
CA LEU A 68 0.52 7.64 -1.32
C LEU A 68 0.19 8.52 -2.53
N ALA A 69 -0.54 9.62 -2.33
CA ALA A 69 -1.01 10.46 -3.43
C ALA A 69 0.13 11.06 -4.25
N GLU A 70 1.32 11.17 -3.68
CA GLU A 70 2.48 11.77 -4.32
C GLU A 70 3.45 10.72 -4.87
N GLY A 71 3.03 9.89 -5.80
CA GLY A 71 3.96 9.00 -6.47
C GLY A 71 3.53 7.55 -6.57
N PHE A 72 2.33 7.25 -6.11
CA PHE A 72 1.79 5.89 -6.21
C PHE A 72 0.43 5.91 -6.89
N GLU A 73 0.11 4.84 -7.61
CA GLU A 73 -1.23 4.61 -8.10
C GLU A 73 -2.04 3.99 -6.95
N LEU A 74 -3.00 4.74 -6.43
CA LEU A 74 -3.79 4.33 -5.27
C LEU A 74 -5.21 3.96 -5.69
N TRP A 75 -5.65 2.78 -5.29
CA TRP A 75 -6.99 2.28 -5.52
C TRP A 75 -7.68 2.06 -4.19
N ILE A 76 -8.75 2.81 -3.94
CA ILE A 76 -9.53 2.72 -2.72
C ILE A 76 -10.96 2.32 -3.10
N GLY A 77 -11.50 1.33 -2.39
CA GLY A 77 -12.86 0.88 -2.62
C GLY A 77 -13.29 -0.11 -1.56
N ASP A 78 -14.45 -0.70 -1.75
CA ASP A 78 -14.87 -1.82 -0.91
C ASP A 78 -14.27 -3.13 -1.47
N PRO A 79 -14.34 -4.25 -0.70
CA PRO A 79 -13.76 -5.51 -1.16
C PRO A 79 -14.30 -5.99 -2.51
N ALA A 80 -15.55 -5.72 -2.81
CA ALA A 80 -16.15 -6.13 -4.07
C ALA A 80 -15.58 -5.32 -5.24
N GLU A 81 -15.34 -4.03 -5.06
CA GLU A 81 -14.72 -3.18 -6.07
C GLU A 81 -13.27 -3.56 -6.32
N GLN A 82 -12.53 -3.86 -5.26
CA GLN A 82 -11.13 -4.25 -5.38
C GLN A 82 -10.93 -5.60 -6.06
N ALA A 83 -11.92 -6.47 -5.99
CA ALA A 83 -11.87 -7.78 -6.63
C ALA A 83 -12.04 -7.70 -8.16
N ARG A 84 -12.43 -6.55 -8.68
CA ARG A 84 -12.64 -6.34 -10.11
C ARG A 84 -11.42 -5.66 -10.73
N PRO A 85 -11.02 -6.07 -11.95
CA PRO A 85 -9.98 -5.32 -12.65
C PRO A 85 -10.49 -3.92 -12.99
N PRO A 86 -9.59 -2.96 -13.06
CA PRO A 86 -9.97 -1.60 -13.41
C PRO A 86 -10.48 -1.49 -14.83
#